data_925e4a8de1af4e613935d1e9796307be
#
_entry.id   925e4a8de1af4e613935d1e9796307be
#
_cell.length_a   1.000
_cell.length_b   1.000
_cell.length_c   1.000
_cell.angle_alpha   90.00
_cell.angle_beta   90.00
_cell.angle_gamma   90.00
#
_symmetry.space_group_name_H-M   'P 1'
#
loop_
_entity.id
_entity.type
_entity.pdbx_description
1 polymer ?
#
loop_
_entity_poly.entity_id
_entity_poly.type
_entity_poly.pdbx_seq_one_letter_code
_entity_poly.pdbx_strand_id
1 'polypeptide(L)'
;MKTTGRVNGIISNIVIVKADGPVAQNEICYVWTGDTKMMAEVIKVIGDDAYVQVYDSTRGLKIGDRVEFEGHMLEATLAPGLLSRNYDGLQNDLEKMDSLFIERGSITDPIDFDKTWEFTPLAKAGDKVTAASWLGEVKEQWVMHKIMVPFTMTGSYTVKSVAAAGSYKVTDTVAVLTDAEGGDHEVTMVQRWPVKQAIRSYVEKPRPDRIMETGVRAIDTFNPLAEGGTGFIPGPFGAGKTVLQHAISKQADADVIIMIACGERANEVVEIFKEFPELIDPHTGHPLMERTIIICNTSNMPVAAREASVYTGMTIGEYYRAMGLKVLVMADSTSRWAQALREMSNRLEELPGQDAFPMDLSAIISNFYSRAGLVRLTNGQTGSVTFLGTVSPAGGNLKEPVTESTKKAARCFYALAQARADSKRYPAIDPLDSYSKYLEYPEIREYLDAHIGKGWVDNVYAGKTLVQRGKEANDQINILGDDGVPVEYHERFWKSELIDFVILQQDAFDDIDANCPLERQKMMFEMVLDICNKTFDFADFEECSKFFKTLINLFRQMNYAEWQSEKFADYRSQIEALVNEQLNK
;
A
#
# COMPACT_ATOMS: atom_id res chain seq x y z
N MET A 1 4.01 40.10 -2.62
CA MET A 1 3.17 40.29 -1.42
C MET A 1 2.28 39.07 -1.30
N LYS A 2 2.16 38.47 -0.10
CA LYS A 2 1.19 37.40 0.14
C LYS A 2 -0.22 37.97 0.09
N THR A 3 -1.15 37.30 -0.58
CA THR A 3 -2.57 37.66 -0.58
C THR A 3 -3.15 37.47 0.82
N THR A 4 -3.95 38.41 1.26
CA THR A 4 -4.70 38.35 2.52
C THR A 4 -6.20 38.34 2.24
N GLY A 5 -7.00 38.12 3.25
CA GLY A 5 -8.45 38.17 3.14
C GLY A 5 -9.13 38.19 4.49
N ARG A 6 -10.45 38.26 4.45
CA ARG A 6 -11.32 38.25 5.63
C ARG A 6 -12.40 37.18 5.51
N VAL A 7 -12.70 36.54 6.62
CA VAL A 7 -13.82 35.61 6.70
C VAL A 7 -15.13 36.35 6.42
N ASN A 8 -15.88 35.90 5.42
CA ASN A 8 -17.16 36.44 4.99
C ASN A 8 -18.35 35.51 5.28
N GLY A 9 -18.09 34.22 5.43
CA GLY A 9 -19.10 33.22 5.74
C GLY A 9 -18.48 31.93 6.31
N ILE A 10 -19.27 31.18 7.05
CA ILE A 10 -18.82 29.91 7.68
C ILE A 10 -19.92 28.88 7.48
N ILE A 11 -19.56 27.74 6.84
CA ILE A 11 -20.43 26.59 6.60
C ILE A 11 -19.72 25.35 7.12
N SER A 12 -19.92 25.04 8.41
CA SER A 12 -19.18 23.93 9.06
C SER A 12 -17.66 24.15 8.96
N ASN A 13 -16.92 23.26 8.33
CA ASN A 13 -15.47 23.40 8.12
C ASN A 13 -15.10 24.15 6.84
N ILE A 14 -16.07 24.59 6.06
CA ILE A 14 -15.86 25.44 4.89
C ILE A 14 -16.04 26.90 5.31
N VAL A 15 -15.04 27.72 5.01
CA VAL A 15 -15.04 29.14 5.30
C VAL A 15 -14.99 29.88 3.98
N ILE A 16 -15.89 30.86 3.80
CA ILE A 16 -15.89 31.75 2.64
C ILE A 16 -15.04 32.95 3.01
N VAL A 17 -13.99 33.17 2.25
CA VAL A 17 -13.02 34.27 2.47
C VAL A 17 -13.09 35.23 1.32
N LYS A 18 -13.30 36.50 1.62
CA LYS A 18 -13.12 37.56 0.64
C LYS A 18 -11.64 37.90 0.53
N ALA A 19 -11.05 37.57 -0.62
CA ALA A 19 -9.63 37.76 -0.88
C ALA A 19 -9.33 39.15 -1.38
N ASP A 20 -8.21 39.72 -0.92
CA ASP A 20 -7.72 41.06 -1.31
C ASP A 20 -6.81 41.01 -2.55
N GLY A 21 -6.62 39.85 -3.15
CA GLY A 21 -5.76 39.63 -4.31
C GLY A 21 -5.99 38.25 -4.95
N PRO A 22 -5.15 37.85 -5.91
CA PRO A 22 -5.30 36.57 -6.61
C PRO A 22 -5.08 35.41 -5.67
N VAL A 23 -5.93 34.39 -5.81
CA VAL A 23 -5.90 33.14 -5.06
C VAL A 23 -6.08 31.97 -6.03
N ALA A 24 -5.28 30.94 -5.88
CA ALA A 24 -5.36 29.72 -6.69
C ALA A 24 -6.13 28.60 -5.99
N GLN A 25 -6.75 27.73 -6.77
CA GLN A 25 -7.32 26.49 -6.24
C GLN A 25 -6.21 25.57 -5.70
N ASN A 26 -6.50 24.87 -4.62
CA ASN A 26 -5.57 24.01 -3.85
C ASN A 26 -4.44 24.79 -3.12
N GLU A 27 -4.48 26.09 -3.09
CA GLU A 27 -3.54 26.91 -2.33
C GLU A 27 -3.78 26.75 -0.83
N ILE A 28 -2.70 26.68 -0.05
CA ILE A 28 -2.77 26.67 1.41
C ILE A 28 -2.96 28.08 1.93
N CYS A 29 -3.79 28.20 2.94
CA CYS A 29 -3.96 29.43 3.69
C CYS A 29 -4.04 29.16 5.19
N TYR A 30 -3.91 30.22 5.96
CA TYR A 30 -4.07 30.16 7.43
C TYR A 30 -5.21 31.07 7.85
N VAL A 31 -6.15 30.51 8.60
CA VAL A 31 -7.27 31.25 9.19
C VAL A 31 -6.97 31.49 10.65
N TRP A 32 -7.06 32.74 11.09
CA TRP A 32 -6.76 33.15 12.45
C TRP A 32 -8.02 33.31 13.27
N THR A 33 -8.03 32.76 14.48
CA THR A 33 -9.06 32.99 15.51
C THR A 33 -8.37 33.40 16.80
N GLY A 34 -8.40 34.69 17.12
CA GLY A 34 -7.56 35.22 18.19
C GLY A 34 -6.08 34.94 17.87
N ASP A 35 -5.39 34.24 18.77
CA ASP A 35 -3.99 33.86 18.61
C ASP A 35 -3.80 32.48 17.96
N THR A 36 -4.89 31.77 17.66
CA THR A 36 -4.83 30.43 17.07
C THR A 36 -4.79 30.51 15.54
N LYS A 37 -3.77 29.91 14.96
CA LYS A 37 -3.53 29.80 13.52
C LYS A 37 -3.94 28.42 13.03
N MET A 38 -4.89 28.36 12.11
CA MET A 38 -5.41 27.10 11.55
C MET A 38 -5.07 26.99 10.09
N MET A 39 -4.52 25.85 9.69
CA MET A 39 -4.27 25.55 8.27
C MET A 39 -5.57 25.25 7.55
N ALA A 40 -5.68 25.71 6.31
CA ALA A 40 -6.80 25.48 5.42
C ALA A 40 -6.33 25.37 3.96
N GLU A 41 -7.15 24.81 3.11
CA GLU A 41 -6.90 24.67 1.67
C GLU A 41 -8.04 25.31 0.87
N VAL A 42 -7.68 26.03 -0.18
CA VAL A 42 -8.65 26.62 -1.12
C VAL A 42 -9.22 25.49 -2.00
N ILE A 43 -10.51 25.24 -1.88
CA ILE A 43 -11.20 24.18 -2.64
C ILE A 43 -11.97 24.72 -3.85
N LYS A 44 -12.38 25.98 -3.80
CA LYS A 44 -13.13 26.62 -4.90
C LYS A 44 -12.92 28.14 -4.85
N VAL A 45 -12.87 28.77 -6.00
CA VAL A 45 -12.81 30.24 -6.13
C VAL A 45 -13.91 30.71 -7.05
N ILE A 46 -14.70 31.71 -6.63
CA ILE A 46 -15.77 32.32 -7.42
C ILE A 46 -15.63 33.85 -7.26
N GLY A 47 -15.17 34.52 -8.32
CA GLY A 47 -14.86 35.96 -8.23
C GLY A 47 -13.78 36.22 -7.19
N ASP A 48 -14.08 37.11 -6.23
CA ASP A 48 -13.18 37.43 -5.11
C ASP A 48 -13.39 36.51 -3.88
N ASP A 49 -14.35 35.61 -3.94
CA ASP A 49 -14.68 34.71 -2.84
C ASP A 49 -13.91 33.39 -3.00
N ALA A 50 -13.05 33.10 -2.02
CA ALA A 50 -12.37 31.82 -1.87
C ALA A 50 -13.08 30.94 -0.84
N TYR A 51 -13.49 29.74 -1.26
CA TYR A 51 -14.02 28.72 -0.37
C TYR A 51 -12.85 27.89 0.14
N VAL A 52 -12.60 27.96 1.44
CA VAL A 52 -11.47 27.27 2.06
C VAL A 52 -11.95 26.18 3.02
N GLN A 53 -11.37 25.01 2.91
CA GLN A 53 -11.60 23.90 3.81
C GLN A 53 -10.59 23.98 4.95
N VAL A 54 -11.06 24.22 6.17
CA VAL A 54 -10.19 24.26 7.35
C VAL A 54 -9.89 22.84 7.80
N TYR A 55 -8.62 22.56 8.06
CA TYR A 55 -8.14 21.25 8.54
C TYR A 55 -8.39 21.01 10.04
N ASP A 56 -9.01 21.97 10.69
CA ASP A 56 -9.28 21.96 12.12
C ASP A 56 -10.74 22.38 12.42
N SER A 57 -11.12 22.41 13.69
CA SER A 57 -12.45 22.87 14.11
C SER A 57 -12.60 24.38 13.92
N THR A 58 -13.65 24.79 13.22
CA THR A 58 -14.00 26.21 12.99
C THR A 58 -14.74 26.87 14.16
N ARG A 59 -14.93 26.16 15.30
CA ARG A 59 -15.61 26.71 16.47
C ARG A 59 -14.93 27.97 16.96
N GLY A 60 -15.72 29.03 17.16
CA GLY A 60 -15.23 30.33 17.64
C GLY A 60 -14.68 31.24 16.55
N LEU A 61 -14.58 30.78 15.30
CA LEU A 61 -14.26 31.62 14.16
C LEU A 61 -15.39 32.62 13.90
N LYS A 62 -15.02 33.84 13.53
CA LYS A 62 -15.96 34.96 13.33
C LYS A 62 -15.83 35.57 11.93
N ILE A 63 -16.91 36.15 11.43
CA ILE A 63 -16.86 37.01 10.26
C ILE A 63 -15.92 38.17 10.53
N GLY A 64 -15.05 38.44 9.58
CA GLY A 64 -14.01 39.45 9.70
C GLY A 64 -12.66 38.97 10.21
N ASP A 65 -12.56 37.71 10.66
CA ASP A 65 -11.28 37.11 11.06
C ASP A 65 -10.30 37.08 9.89
N ARG A 66 -9.02 37.20 10.19
CA ARG A 66 -7.95 37.32 9.19
C ARG A 66 -7.62 35.98 8.55
N VAL A 67 -7.33 36.05 7.24
CA VAL A 67 -6.83 34.90 6.47
C VAL A 67 -5.58 35.32 5.70
N GLU A 68 -4.58 34.46 5.67
CA GLU A 68 -3.33 34.62 4.93
C GLU A 68 -3.14 33.47 3.94
N PHE A 69 -2.97 33.81 2.65
CA PHE A 69 -2.71 32.83 1.59
C PHE A 69 -1.21 32.68 1.36
N GLU A 70 -0.74 31.44 1.24
CA GLU A 70 0.70 31.14 1.20
C GLU A 70 1.30 31.12 -0.22
N GLY A 71 0.47 31.01 -1.26
CA GLY A 71 0.92 30.98 -2.66
C GLY A 71 1.44 29.61 -3.12
N HIS A 72 1.26 28.56 -2.32
CA HIS A 72 1.64 27.20 -2.67
C HIS A 72 0.59 26.18 -2.17
N MET A 73 0.60 24.99 -2.75
CA MET A 73 -0.26 23.87 -2.33
C MET A 73 0.26 23.20 -1.06
N LEU A 74 -0.53 22.28 -0.48
CA LEU A 74 -0.07 21.45 0.62
C LEU A 74 1.15 20.63 0.19
N GLU A 75 2.24 20.77 0.95
CA GLU A 75 3.52 20.14 0.65
C GLU A 75 3.92 19.13 1.72
N ALA A 76 4.60 18.05 1.30
CA ALA A 76 5.32 17.17 2.19
C ALA A 76 6.78 17.60 2.30
N THR A 77 7.34 17.50 3.50
CA THR A 77 8.77 17.65 3.75
C THR A 77 9.47 16.31 3.47
N LEU A 78 10.43 16.33 2.57
CA LEU A 78 11.15 15.17 2.08
C LEU A 78 12.65 15.32 2.44
N ALA A 79 13.10 14.51 3.38
CA ALA A 79 14.45 14.59 3.94
C ALA A 79 14.83 13.29 4.66
N PRO A 80 16.09 13.09 5.01
CA PRO A 80 16.49 12.05 5.97
C PRO A 80 15.79 12.23 7.32
N GLY A 81 15.38 11.13 7.96
CA GLY A 81 14.71 11.13 9.26
C GLY A 81 13.20 10.88 9.22
N LEU A 82 12.65 10.48 8.07
CA LEU A 82 11.24 10.11 7.91
C LEU A 82 10.94 8.68 8.41
N LEU A 83 11.90 7.75 8.29
CA LEU A 83 11.72 6.36 8.74
C LEU A 83 11.53 6.28 10.25
N SER A 84 10.75 5.31 10.68
CA SER A 84 10.37 5.08 12.08
C SER A 84 9.51 6.18 12.69
N ARG A 85 8.87 7.02 11.89
CA ARG A 85 8.02 8.12 12.35
C ARG A 85 6.53 7.83 12.19
N ASN A 86 5.75 8.45 13.08
CA ASN A 86 4.30 8.43 13.07
C ASN A 86 3.80 9.84 12.78
N TYR A 87 3.15 10.02 11.63
CA TYR A 87 2.62 11.31 11.19
C TYR A 87 1.10 11.34 11.19
N ASP A 88 0.53 12.53 11.29
CA ASP A 88 -0.85 12.77 10.89
C ASP A 88 -0.95 13.00 9.37
N GLY A 89 -2.17 13.26 8.86
CA GLY A 89 -2.40 13.50 7.43
C GLY A 89 -1.70 14.75 6.87
N LEU A 90 -1.28 15.67 7.72
CA LEU A 90 -0.56 16.90 7.37
C LEU A 90 0.95 16.80 7.65
N GLN A 91 1.44 15.60 7.93
CA GLN A 91 2.83 15.31 8.27
C GLN A 91 3.31 15.98 9.58
N ASN A 92 2.42 16.18 10.53
CA ASN A 92 2.83 16.51 11.90
C ASN A 92 3.33 15.24 12.60
N ASP A 93 4.49 15.34 13.25
CA ASP A 93 5.05 14.23 14.03
C ASP A 93 4.26 14.03 15.32
N LEU A 94 3.53 12.93 15.41
CA LEU A 94 2.65 12.63 16.55
C LEU A 94 3.41 12.34 17.85
N GLU A 95 4.68 11.92 17.77
CA GLU A 95 5.51 11.67 18.95
C GLU A 95 6.01 12.97 19.61
N LYS A 96 6.02 14.07 18.88
CA LYS A 96 6.42 15.40 19.37
C LYS A 96 5.26 16.21 19.95
N MET A 97 4.05 15.66 19.93
CA MET A 97 2.89 16.33 20.52
C MET A 97 2.89 16.15 22.03
N ASP A 98 2.88 17.26 22.76
CA ASP A 98 2.90 17.28 24.24
C ASP A 98 1.57 16.87 24.89
N SER A 99 0.51 16.71 24.10
CA SER A 99 -0.85 16.44 24.57
C SER A 99 -1.34 15.06 24.11
N LEU A 100 -2.13 14.39 24.94
CA LEU A 100 -2.86 13.17 24.61
C LEU A 100 -3.91 13.36 23.49
N PHE A 101 -4.27 14.62 23.22
CA PHE A 101 -5.19 15.03 22.17
C PHE A 101 -4.52 16.03 21.25
N ILE A 102 -4.81 15.95 19.95
CA ILE A 102 -4.35 16.94 18.98
C ILE A 102 -5.05 18.26 19.29
N GLU A 103 -4.30 19.23 19.81
CA GLU A 103 -4.80 20.55 20.07
C GLU A 103 -4.99 21.33 18.78
N ARG A 104 -6.00 22.20 18.77
CA ARG A 104 -6.33 23.04 17.64
C ARG A 104 -5.14 23.95 17.27
N GLY A 105 -4.75 23.95 16.00
CA GLY A 105 -3.62 24.70 15.50
C GLY A 105 -2.24 24.14 15.84
N SER A 106 -2.17 22.92 16.40
CA SER A 106 -0.90 22.25 16.66
C SER A 106 -0.16 21.95 15.37
N ILE A 107 1.07 22.41 15.28
CA ILE A 107 1.99 22.10 14.19
C ILE A 107 3.29 21.61 14.82
N THR A 108 3.77 20.44 14.39
CA THR A 108 5.05 19.90 14.80
C THR A 108 5.97 19.72 13.59
N ASP A 109 7.27 19.80 13.81
CA ASP A 109 8.24 19.56 12.76
C ASP A 109 8.23 18.08 12.35
N PRO A 110 8.19 17.78 11.05
CA PRO A 110 8.13 16.40 10.56
C PRO A 110 9.41 15.62 10.74
N ILE A 111 10.54 16.29 10.94
CA ILE A 111 11.86 15.71 11.18
C ILE A 111 12.59 16.48 12.28
N ASP A 112 13.70 15.92 12.74
CA ASP A 112 14.63 16.63 13.62
C ASP A 112 15.64 17.42 12.76
N PHE A 113 15.44 18.73 12.67
CA PHE A 113 16.31 19.64 11.92
C PHE A 113 17.69 19.85 12.55
N ASP A 114 17.87 19.51 13.82
CA ASP A 114 19.14 19.65 14.54
C ASP A 114 20.02 18.42 14.44
N LYS A 115 19.45 17.28 14.03
CA LYS A 115 20.20 16.05 13.84
C LYS A 115 21.20 16.20 12.70
N THR A 116 22.42 15.71 12.94
CA THR A 116 23.47 15.61 11.92
C THR A 116 23.49 14.24 11.26
N TRP A 117 23.79 14.23 9.96
CA TRP A 117 23.85 13.02 9.15
C TRP A 117 25.24 12.92 8.50
N GLU A 118 25.79 11.70 8.47
CA GLU A 118 27.05 11.41 7.80
C GLU A 118 26.85 11.37 6.28
N PHE A 119 27.18 12.47 5.63
CA PHE A 119 27.05 12.63 4.18
C PHE A 119 28.25 12.07 3.45
N THR A 120 28.00 11.31 2.39
CA THR A 120 29.00 10.81 1.44
C THR A 120 28.65 11.33 0.05
N PRO A 121 29.53 12.10 -0.63
CA PRO A 121 29.27 12.59 -1.97
C PRO A 121 29.29 11.46 -3.00
N LEU A 122 28.36 11.49 -3.96
CA LEU A 122 28.27 10.59 -5.11
C LEU A 122 28.57 11.33 -6.42
N ALA A 123 28.14 12.59 -6.53
CA ALA A 123 28.40 13.44 -7.68
C ALA A 123 29.74 14.18 -7.54
N LYS A 124 30.29 14.63 -8.65
CA LYS A 124 31.54 15.39 -8.74
C LYS A 124 31.30 16.73 -9.44
N ALA A 125 32.17 17.69 -9.16
CA ALA A 125 32.16 18.98 -9.87
C ALA A 125 32.32 18.72 -11.40
N GLY A 126 31.48 19.39 -12.18
CA GLY A 126 31.41 19.23 -13.63
C GLY A 126 30.38 18.21 -14.12
N ASP A 127 29.80 17.39 -13.25
CA ASP A 127 28.75 16.46 -13.63
C ASP A 127 27.50 17.21 -14.09
N LYS A 128 26.83 16.70 -15.10
CA LYS A 128 25.53 17.18 -15.55
C LYS A 128 24.41 16.42 -14.84
N VAL A 129 23.50 17.15 -14.25
CA VAL A 129 22.41 16.63 -13.43
C VAL A 129 21.08 17.25 -13.80
N THR A 130 20.02 16.51 -13.52
CA THR A 130 18.62 16.94 -13.66
C THR A 130 17.87 16.64 -12.36
N ALA A 131 16.60 17.04 -12.26
CA ALA A 131 15.78 16.71 -11.09
C ALA A 131 15.87 15.20 -10.75
N ALA A 132 15.96 14.89 -9.47
CA ALA A 132 16.15 13.56 -8.90
C ALA A 132 17.52 12.87 -9.17
N SER A 133 18.47 13.51 -9.83
CA SER A 133 19.84 13.01 -9.90
C SER A 133 20.46 12.94 -8.51
N TRP A 134 21.21 11.88 -8.23
CA TRP A 134 21.81 11.67 -6.91
C TRP A 134 23.07 12.50 -6.75
N LEU A 135 23.13 13.28 -5.68
CA LEU A 135 24.27 14.12 -5.34
C LEU A 135 25.15 13.51 -4.26
N GLY A 136 24.55 12.77 -3.35
CA GLY A 136 25.20 12.12 -2.25
C GLY A 136 24.25 11.18 -1.54
N GLU A 137 24.71 10.60 -0.42
CA GLU A 137 23.90 9.69 0.38
C GLU A 137 24.21 9.81 1.87
N VAL A 138 23.22 9.46 2.68
CA VAL A 138 23.34 9.31 4.13
C VAL A 138 22.71 7.99 4.54
N LYS A 139 23.19 7.38 5.62
CA LYS A 139 22.59 6.16 6.17
C LYS A 139 21.39 6.54 7.06
N GLU A 140 20.20 6.16 6.65
CA GLU A 140 18.97 6.28 7.43
C GLU A 140 18.48 4.86 7.77
N GLN A 141 18.61 4.47 9.03
CA GLN A 141 18.31 3.10 9.48
C GLN A 141 19.06 2.06 8.58
N TRP A 142 18.31 1.24 7.84
CA TRP A 142 18.84 0.22 6.92
C TRP A 142 18.93 0.68 5.47
N VAL A 143 18.54 1.91 5.20
CA VAL A 143 18.44 2.47 3.86
C VAL A 143 19.55 3.46 3.62
N MET A 144 20.18 3.38 2.45
CA MET A 144 21.05 4.44 1.95
C MET A 144 20.18 5.52 1.31
N HIS A 145 19.86 6.53 2.09
CA HIS A 145 19.04 7.65 1.69
C HIS A 145 19.80 8.53 0.71
N LYS A 146 19.32 8.63 -0.52
CA LYS A 146 19.96 9.44 -1.57
C LYS A 146 19.55 10.90 -1.44
N ILE A 147 20.54 11.77 -1.42
CA ILE A 147 20.31 13.22 -1.51
C ILE A 147 20.30 13.58 -2.98
N MET A 148 19.20 14.16 -3.42
CA MET A 148 18.89 14.37 -4.84
C MET A 148 18.80 15.85 -5.18
N VAL A 149 18.96 16.14 -6.47
CA VAL A 149 18.56 17.43 -7.02
C VAL A 149 17.06 17.59 -6.76
N PRO A 150 16.61 18.70 -6.16
CA PRO A 150 15.20 18.94 -5.86
C PRO A 150 14.30 18.73 -7.09
N PHE A 151 13.14 18.12 -6.89
CA PHE A 151 12.19 17.84 -7.96
C PHE A 151 11.62 19.12 -8.61
N THR A 152 11.67 20.24 -7.91
CA THR A 152 11.26 21.55 -8.40
C THR A 152 12.26 22.18 -9.38
N MET A 153 13.49 21.69 -9.39
CA MET A 153 14.55 22.20 -10.27
C MET A 153 14.46 21.52 -11.64
N THR A 154 13.69 22.13 -12.53
CA THR A 154 13.51 21.63 -13.90
C THR A 154 14.66 22.07 -14.80
N GLY A 155 14.97 21.23 -15.80
CA GLY A 155 16.06 21.48 -16.74
C GLY A 155 17.37 20.81 -16.36
N SER A 156 18.45 21.20 -17.04
CA SER A 156 19.78 20.65 -16.84
C SER A 156 20.67 21.61 -16.06
N TYR A 157 21.39 21.05 -15.11
CA TYR A 157 22.33 21.79 -14.25
C TYR A 157 23.71 21.15 -14.33
N THR A 158 24.73 21.94 -14.00
CA THR A 158 26.11 21.45 -13.85
C THR A 158 26.50 21.55 -12.37
N VAL A 159 27.05 20.50 -11.81
CA VAL A 159 27.54 20.51 -10.42
C VAL A 159 28.76 21.43 -10.32
N LYS A 160 28.62 22.52 -9.59
CA LYS A 160 29.72 23.44 -9.30
C LYS A 160 30.58 22.92 -8.16
N SER A 161 29.95 22.43 -7.10
CA SER A 161 30.63 21.85 -5.94
C SER A 161 29.72 20.89 -5.19
N VAL A 162 30.31 19.90 -4.54
CA VAL A 162 29.64 18.98 -3.60
C VAL A 162 30.44 19.00 -2.31
N ALA A 163 29.75 18.99 -1.17
CA ALA A 163 30.39 18.93 0.14
C ALA A 163 31.24 17.66 0.29
N ALA A 164 32.35 17.79 1.01
CA ALA A 164 33.16 16.64 1.37
C ALA A 164 32.41 15.69 2.32
N ALA A 165 32.83 14.43 2.39
CA ALA A 165 32.30 13.48 3.38
C ALA A 165 32.43 14.04 4.79
N GLY A 166 31.37 14.01 5.57
CA GLY A 166 31.32 14.55 6.92
C GLY A 166 29.89 14.67 7.46
N SER A 167 29.78 15.21 8.66
CA SER A 167 28.51 15.42 9.35
C SER A 167 27.88 16.75 8.99
N TYR A 168 26.64 16.71 8.53
CA TYR A 168 25.87 17.89 8.15
C TYR A 168 24.44 17.79 8.69
N LYS A 169 23.84 18.93 8.97
CA LYS A 169 22.39 19.03 9.20
C LYS A 169 21.65 19.02 7.87
N VAL A 170 20.37 18.67 7.90
CA VAL A 170 19.53 18.61 6.69
C VAL A 170 19.37 19.99 6.01
N THR A 171 19.56 21.08 6.75
CA THR A 171 19.49 22.46 6.26
C THR A 171 20.83 23.00 5.76
N ASP A 172 21.94 22.29 5.97
CA ASP A 172 23.25 22.70 5.47
C ASP A 172 23.34 22.50 3.95
N THR A 173 24.01 23.42 3.26
CA THR A 173 24.28 23.29 1.83
C THR A 173 25.27 22.16 1.57
N VAL A 174 24.85 21.15 0.82
CA VAL A 174 25.66 19.98 0.46
C VAL A 174 26.11 19.98 -0.99
N ALA A 175 25.49 20.80 -1.84
CA ALA A 175 25.88 20.98 -3.23
C ALA A 175 25.50 22.36 -3.74
N VAL A 176 26.25 22.83 -4.73
CA VAL A 176 25.91 24.03 -5.51
C VAL A 176 25.83 23.63 -6.97
N LEU A 177 24.72 23.94 -7.61
CA LEU A 177 24.44 23.64 -9.01
C LEU A 177 24.36 24.93 -9.81
N THR A 178 24.92 24.95 -11.02
CA THR A 178 24.88 26.08 -11.93
C THR A 178 23.91 25.79 -13.06
N ASP A 179 22.96 26.68 -13.32
CA ASP A 179 22.03 26.58 -14.43
C ASP A 179 22.66 26.96 -15.78
N ALA A 180 21.90 26.88 -16.86
CA ALA A 180 22.37 27.19 -18.21
C ALA A 180 22.71 28.67 -18.40
N GLU A 181 22.18 29.56 -17.53
CA GLU A 181 22.37 31.01 -17.57
C GLU A 181 23.54 31.46 -16.66
N GLY A 182 24.15 30.53 -15.95
CA GLY A 182 25.27 30.76 -15.03
C GLY A 182 24.85 31.14 -13.61
N GLY A 183 23.59 30.99 -13.27
CA GLY A 183 23.06 31.19 -11.92
C GLY A 183 23.38 30.02 -11.00
N ASP A 184 23.84 30.31 -9.78
CA ASP A 184 24.15 29.29 -8.78
C ASP A 184 22.94 29.01 -7.89
N HIS A 185 22.69 27.71 -7.63
CA HIS A 185 21.62 27.22 -6.79
C HIS A 185 22.17 26.31 -5.70
N GLU A 186 21.93 26.64 -4.45
CA GLU A 186 22.31 25.83 -3.30
C GLU A 186 21.31 24.70 -3.10
N VAL A 187 21.83 23.50 -2.82
CA VAL A 187 21.03 22.30 -2.53
C VAL A 187 21.33 21.82 -1.12
N THR A 188 20.27 21.57 -0.37
CA THR A 188 20.30 20.98 0.98
C THR A 188 19.77 19.56 0.94
N MET A 189 19.82 18.85 2.08
CA MET A 189 19.24 17.51 2.19
C MET A 189 17.72 17.48 2.35
N VAL A 190 17.08 18.65 2.52
CA VAL A 190 15.63 18.76 2.65
C VAL A 190 15.04 19.42 1.41
N GLN A 191 13.92 18.90 0.95
CA GLN A 191 13.10 19.48 -0.10
C GLN A 191 11.62 19.36 0.23
N ARG A 192 10.78 20.11 -0.47
CA ARG A 192 9.33 20.06 -0.32
C ARG A 192 8.68 19.80 -1.67
N TRP A 193 7.57 19.07 -1.65
CA TRP A 193 6.82 18.75 -2.85
C TRP A 193 5.31 18.75 -2.57
N PRO A 194 4.48 19.30 -3.47
CA PRO A 194 3.03 19.29 -3.33
C PRO A 194 2.49 17.85 -3.32
N VAL A 195 1.75 17.48 -2.28
CA VAL A 195 1.29 16.10 -2.09
C VAL A 195 0.28 15.63 -3.14
N LYS A 196 -0.50 16.55 -3.72
CA LYS A 196 -1.49 16.24 -4.77
C LYS A 196 -0.88 16.15 -6.18
N GLN A 197 0.41 16.39 -6.33
CA GLN A 197 1.13 16.25 -7.59
C GLN A 197 2.03 15.03 -7.58
N ALA A 198 1.96 14.21 -8.62
CA ALA A 198 2.87 13.08 -8.76
C ALA A 198 4.32 13.55 -9.01
N ILE A 199 5.28 12.88 -8.40
CA ILE A 199 6.70 13.07 -8.70
C ILE A 199 7.02 12.30 -9.99
N ARG A 200 7.34 13.01 -11.06
CA ARG A 200 7.58 12.46 -12.40
C ARG A 200 9.03 12.65 -12.87
N SER A 201 9.96 12.76 -11.94
CA SER A 201 11.38 12.97 -12.23
C SER A 201 12.09 11.64 -12.54
N TYR A 202 11.59 10.88 -13.51
CA TYR A 202 12.14 9.61 -13.99
C TYR A 202 12.16 9.62 -15.52
N VAL A 203 12.93 8.70 -16.12
CA VAL A 203 13.06 8.59 -17.59
C VAL A 203 11.83 7.96 -18.21
N GLU A 204 11.39 6.83 -17.65
CA GLU A 204 10.20 6.12 -18.12
C GLU A 204 9.54 5.33 -16.99
N LYS A 205 8.30 4.96 -17.23
CA LYS A 205 7.51 4.09 -16.36
C LYS A 205 7.12 2.83 -17.15
N PRO A 206 8.00 1.82 -17.19
CA PRO A 206 7.73 0.58 -17.91
C PRO A 206 6.59 -0.19 -17.26
N ARG A 207 6.04 -1.16 -17.98
CA ARG A 207 5.11 -2.12 -17.38
C ARG A 207 5.84 -2.95 -16.33
N PRO A 208 5.17 -3.33 -15.24
CA PRO A 208 5.73 -4.25 -14.26
C PRO A 208 6.22 -5.55 -14.93
N ASP A 209 7.44 -5.95 -14.61
CA ASP A 209 8.12 -7.09 -15.23
C ASP A 209 8.50 -8.19 -14.22
N ARG A 210 8.19 -7.99 -12.95
CA ARG A 210 8.49 -8.92 -11.86
C ARG A 210 7.41 -8.87 -10.79
N ILE A 211 7.30 -9.94 -9.98
CA ILE A 211 6.37 -9.97 -8.86
C ILE A 211 7.01 -9.41 -7.59
N MET A 212 6.17 -8.90 -6.69
CA MET A 212 6.55 -8.63 -5.31
C MET A 212 6.18 -9.86 -4.47
N GLU A 213 7.17 -10.51 -3.88
CA GLU A 213 6.92 -11.61 -2.96
C GLU A 213 6.31 -11.07 -1.66
N THR A 214 5.14 -11.59 -1.29
CA THR A 214 4.42 -11.19 -0.09
C THR A 214 4.54 -12.22 1.04
N GLY A 215 5.04 -13.41 0.75
CA GLY A 215 5.07 -14.53 1.68
C GLY A 215 3.71 -15.19 1.90
N VAL A 216 2.64 -14.66 1.31
CA VAL A 216 1.28 -15.20 1.40
C VAL A 216 1.00 -16.07 0.17
N ARG A 217 0.80 -17.37 0.38
CA ARG A 217 0.59 -18.35 -0.71
C ARG A 217 -0.60 -18.03 -1.59
N ALA A 218 -1.71 -17.58 -1.01
CA ALA A 218 -2.90 -17.21 -1.77
C ALA A 218 -2.67 -16.04 -2.73
N ILE A 219 -1.72 -15.16 -2.43
CA ILE A 219 -1.31 -14.05 -3.27
C ILE A 219 -0.24 -14.50 -4.24
N ASP A 220 0.92 -14.92 -3.75
CA ASP A 220 2.09 -15.19 -4.59
C ASP A 220 1.86 -16.34 -5.57
N THR A 221 1.16 -17.40 -5.16
CA THR A 221 0.88 -18.57 -6.00
C THR A 221 -0.28 -18.35 -6.95
N PHE A 222 -1.42 -17.84 -6.46
CA PHE A 222 -2.67 -17.76 -7.24
C PHE A 222 -2.90 -16.41 -7.91
N ASN A 223 -2.60 -15.31 -7.21
CA ASN A 223 -2.91 -13.96 -7.67
C ASN A 223 -1.76 -13.01 -7.36
N PRO A 224 -0.60 -13.17 -8.05
CA PRO A 224 0.61 -12.44 -7.70
C PRO A 224 0.43 -10.93 -7.86
N LEU A 225 0.99 -10.19 -6.90
CA LEU A 225 1.13 -8.75 -6.95
C LEU A 225 2.46 -8.42 -7.65
N ALA A 226 2.43 -7.53 -8.63
CA ALA A 226 3.65 -7.11 -9.29
C ALA A 226 4.40 -6.05 -8.45
N GLU A 227 5.72 -6.05 -8.52
CA GLU A 227 6.54 -4.94 -8.03
C GLU A 227 6.23 -3.68 -8.86
N GLY A 228 5.83 -2.62 -8.18
CA GLY A 228 5.29 -1.43 -8.84
C GLY A 228 3.85 -1.60 -9.33
N GLY A 229 3.16 -2.62 -8.87
CA GLY A 229 1.78 -2.91 -9.21
C GLY A 229 0.77 -2.26 -8.27
N THR A 230 -0.50 -2.48 -8.59
CA THR A 230 -1.63 -1.99 -7.81
C THR A 230 -2.58 -3.13 -7.47
N GLY A 231 -3.05 -3.14 -6.23
CA GLY A 231 -4.02 -4.10 -5.77
C GLY A 231 -4.93 -3.50 -4.70
N PHE A 232 -6.02 -4.18 -4.41
CA PHE A 232 -6.87 -3.81 -3.28
C PHE A 232 -7.56 -5.02 -2.67
N ILE A 233 -7.89 -4.88 -1.41
CA ILE A 233 -8.50 -5.91 -0.57
C ILE A 233 -9.88 -5.42 -0.15
N PRO A 234 -10.95 -5.72 -0.88
CA PRO A 234 -12.30 -5.46 -0.40
C PRO A 234 -12.75 -6.59 0.54
N GLY A 235 -13.45 -6.21 1.58
CA GLY A 235 -14.01 -7.21 2.47
C GLY A 235 -14.85 -6.61 3.58
N PRO A 236 -15.80 -7.38 4.14
CA PRO A 236 -16.60 -6.94 5.26
C PRO A 236 -15.75 -6.73 6.51
N PHE A 237 -16.33 -6.07 7.49
CA PHE A 237 -15.70 -5.91 8.80
C PHE A 237 -15.49 -7.28 9.45
N GLY A 238 -14.33 -7.47 10.05
CA GLY A 238 -13.99 -8.74 10.73
C GLY A 238 -13.51 -9.88 9.81
N ALA A 239 -13.39 -9.65 8.51
CA ALA A 239 -12.89 -10.66 7.57
C ALA A 239 -11.36 -10.81 7.56
N GLY A 240 -10.63 -10.09 8.43
CA GLY A 240 -9.18 -10.21 8.57
C GLY A 240 -8.36 -9.30 7.64
N LYS A 241 -8.92 -8.18 7.15
CA LYS A 241 -8.19 -7.21 6.33
C LYS A 241 -6.90 -6.73 6.97
N THR A 242 -6.98 -6.26 8.20
CA THR A 242 -5.85 -5.72 8.96
C THR A 242 -4.79 -6.79 9.20
N VAL A 243 -5.19 -8.01 9.58
CA VAL A 243 -4.25 -9.13 9.79
C VAL A 243 -3.51 -9.47 8.50
N LEU A 244 -4.21 -9.48 7.36
CA LEU A 244 -3.58 -9.73 6.06
C LEU A 244 -2.58 -8.63 5.68
N GLN A 245 -2.92 -7.36 5.93
CA GLN A 245 -2.00 -6.25 5.68
C GLN A 245 -0.76 -6.31 6.57
N HIS A 246 -0.91 -6.64 7.85
CA HIS A 246 0.22 -6.81 8.76
C HIS A 246 1.12 -7.98 8.33
N ALA A 247 0.54 -9.10 7.91
CA ALA A 247 1.30 -10.23 7.38
C ALA A 247 2.09 -9.85 6.12
N ILE A 248 1.48 -9.14 5.19
CA ILE A 248 2.14 -8.63 3.99
C ILE A 248 3.26 -7.66 4.35
N SER A 249 3.03 -6.71 5.27
CA SER A 249 4.04 -5.75 5.74
C SER A 249 5.28 -6.44 6.30
N LYS A 250 5.09 -7.47 7.09
CA LYS A 250 6.18 -8.22 7.74
C LYS A 250 7.00 -9.00 6.72
N GLN A 251 6.36 -9.61 5.74
CA GLN A 251 6.99 -10.59 4.84
C GLN A 251 7.34 -10.06 3.46
N ALA A 252 6.76 -8.93 3.03
CA ALA A 252 6.98 -8.42 1.68
C ALA A 252 8.43 -8.05 1.41
N ASP A 253 8.89 -8.34 0.20
CA ASP A 253 10.18 -7.90 -0.32
C ASP A 253 10.12 -6.41 -0.69
N ALA A 254 10.17 -5.56 0.32
CA ALA A 254 10.17 -4.11 0.18
C ALA A 254 11.23 -3.48 1.10
N ASP A 255 11.89 -2.43 0.62
CA ASP A 255 12.89 -1.69 1.40
C ASP A 255 12.23 -0.72 2.38
N VAL A 256 11.11 -0.13 1.99
CA VAL A 256 10.34 0.84 2.78
C VAL A 256 8.86 0.48 2.74
N ILE A 257 8.22 0.55 3.89
CA ILE A 257 6.79 0.33 4.04
C ILE A 257 6.14 1.62 4.54
N ILE A 258 5.07 2.03 3.88
CA ILE A 258 4.26 3.19 4.30
C ILE A 258 2.85 2.69 4.58
N MET A 259 2.45 2.77 5.86
CA MET A 259 1.11 2.46 6.31
C MET A 259 0.29 3.74 6.43
N ILE A 260 -0.82 3.79 5.72
CA ILE A 260 -1.76 4.91 5.79
C ILE A 260 -3.03 4.42 6.47
N ALA A 261 -3.22 4.82 7.73
CA ALA A 261 -4.46 4.60 8.47
C ALA A 261 -5.40 5.78 8.20
N CYS A 262 -6.32 5.61 7.24
CA CYS A 262 -7.22 6.66 6.79
C CYS A 262 -8.61 6.49 7.41
N GLY A 263 -8.91 7.28 8.43
CA GLY A 263 -10.22 7.30 9.08
C GLY A 263 -10.52 6.07 9.94
N GLU A 264 -9.50 5.33 10.31
CA GLU A 264 -9.64 4.16 11.18
C GLU A 264 -9.95 4.54 12.63
N ARG A 265 -10.42 3.58 13.40
CA ARG A 265 -10.71 3.79 14.81
C ARG A 265 -9.43 3.97 15.60
N ALA A 266 -9.46 4.85 16.61
CA ALA A 266 -8.29 5.16 17.41
C ALA A 266 -7.65 3.92 18.07
N ASN A 267 -8.45 2.96 18.53
CA ASN A 267 -7.95 1.70 19.11
C ASN A 267 -7.22 0.81 18.10
N GLU A 268 -7.69 0.72 16.85
CA GLU A 268 -7.01 -0.05 15.80
C GLU A 268 -5.66 0.57 15.45
N VAL A 269 -5.59 1.89 15.43
CA VAL A 269 -4.33 2.61 15.21
C VAL A 269 -3.35 2.45 16.38
N VAL A 270 -3.85 2.45 17.61
CA VAL A 270 -3.02 2.18 18.80
C VAL A 270 -2.44 0.76 18.77
N GLU A 271 -3.18 -0.21 18.26
CA GLU A 271 -2.65 -1.57 18.06
C GLU A 271 -1.48 -1.56 17.07
N ILE A 272 -1.61 -0.89 15.93
CA ILE A 272 -0.49 -0.75 14.97
C ILE A 272 0.75 -0.13 15.63
N PHE A 273 0.57 0.94 16.41
CA PHE A 273 1.69 1.60 17.11
C PHE A 273 2.37 0.73 18.16
N LYS A 274 1.65 -0.23 18.74
CA LYS A 274 2.22 -1.20 19.70
C LYS A 274 2.86 -2.40 18.99
N GLU A 275 2.22 -2.92 17.97
CA GLU A 275 2.65 -4.15 17.30
C GLU A 275 3.88 -3.94 16.41
N PHE A 276 3.92 -2.87 15.61
CA PHE A 276 5.01 -2.67 14.65
C PHE A 276 6.41 -2.56 15.27
N PRO A 277 6.62 -1.91 16.43
CA PRO A 277 7.90 -1.94 17.11
C PRO A 277 8.30 -3.32 17.66
N GLU A 278 7.32 -4.18 17.96
CA GLU A 278 7.55 -5.53 18.49
C GLU A 278 7.75 -6.57 17.38
N LEU A 279 7.19 -6.34 16.18
CA LEU A 279 7.37 -7.20 15.02
C LEU A 279 8.82 -7.14 14.54
N ILE A 280 9.41 -8.31 14.34
CA ILE A 280 10.76 -8.43 13.79
C ILE A 280 10.68 -8.65 12.29
N ASP A 281 11.40 -7.84 11.54
CA ASP A 281 11.57 -7.99 10.11
C ASP A 281 12.42 -9.24 9.81
N PRO A 282 11.89 -10.26 9.12
CA PRO A 282 12.63 -11.49 8.84
C PRO A 282 13.83 -11.27 7.92
N HIS A 283 13.88 -10.18 7.16
CA HIS A 283 14.98 -9.87 6.24
C HIS A 283 16.18 -9.24 6.94
N THR A 284 15.94 -8.43 7.97
CA THR A 284 17.01 -7.69 8.67
C THR A 284 17.26 -8.17 10.10
N GLY A 285 16.32 -8.88 10.72
CA GLY A 285 16.37 -9.28 12.12
C GLY A 285 16.13 -8.13 13.11
N HIS A 286 15.71 -6.95 12.63
CA HIS A 286 15.45 -5.76 13.41
C HIS A 286 13.94 -5.44 13.46
N PRO A 287 13.48 -4.53 14.36
CA PRO A 287 12.09 -4.13 14.41
C PRO A 287 11.58 -3.65 13.06
N LEU A 288 10.40 -4.10 12.67
CA LEU A 288 9.76 -3.72 11.41
C LEU A 288 9.58 -2.20 11.29
N MET A 289 9.37 -1.53 12.41
CA MET A 289 9.22 -0.07 12.45
C MET A 289 10.44 0.68 11.88
N GLU A 290 11.64 0.10 11.92
CA GLU A 290 12.84 0.75 11.39
C GLU A 290 12.82 0.97 9.88
N ARG A 291 11.96 0.24 9.13
CA ARG A 291 11.73 0.46 7.69
C ARG A 291 10.33 0.99 7.38
N THR A 292 9.58 1.40 8.39
CA THR A 292 8.17 1.77 8.27
C THR A 292 7.95 3.24 8.57
N ILE A 293 7.02 3.85 7.83
CA ILE A 293 6.45 5.17 8.09
C ILE A 293 4.95 4.99 8.24
N ILE A 294 4.37 5.52 9.30
CA ILE A 294 2.94 5.45 9.56
C ILE A 294 2.33 6.84 9.41
N ILE A 295 1.33 6.95 8.54
CA ILE A 295 0.49 8.14 8.39
C ILE A 295 -0.85 7.79 9.04
N CYS A 296 -1.15 8.45 10.14
CA CYS A 296 -2.35 8.17 10.93
C CYS A 296 -3.33 9.33 10.87
N ASN A 297 -4.52 9.04 10.36
CA ASN A 297 -5.66 9.94 10.46
C ASN A 297 -6.86 9.15 11.00
N THR A 298 -7.17 9.33 12.28
CA THR A 298 -8.30 8.63 12.92
C THR A 298 -9.64 9.23 12.50
N SER A 299 -10.72 8.49 12.74
CA SER A 299 -12.09 8.91 12.42
C SER A 299 -12.53 10.20 13.14
N ASN A 300 -11.86 10.58 14.22
CA ASN A 300 -12.12 11.80 14.99
C ASN A 300 -11.41 13.03 14.46
N MET A 301 -10.45 12.86 13.55
CA MET A 301 -9.72 13.96 12.93
C MET A 301 -10.53 14.61 11.81
N PRO A 302 -10.21 15.86 11.41
CA PRO A 302 -10.93 16.57 10.38
C PRO A 302 -10.95 15.85 9.03
N VAL A 303 -12.04 16.02 8.28
CA VAL A 303 -12.28 15.39 6.98
C VAL A 303 -11.20 15.74 5.96
N ALA A 304 -10.76 16.99 5.91
CA ALA A 304 -9.76 17.44 4.96
C ALA A 304 -8.37 16.83 5.22
N ALA A 305 -8.00 16.66 6.50
CA ALA A 305 -6.77 15.95 6.86
C ALA A 305 -6.83 14.46 6.49
N ARG A 306 -8.02 13.86 6.57
CA ARG A 306 -8.26 12.49 6.11
C ARG A 306 -8.06 12.37 4.59
N GLU A 307 -8.59 13.30 3.83
CA GLU A 307 -8.39 13.33 2.38
C GLU A 307 -6.91 13.52 2.02
N ALA A 308 -6.19 14.40 2.71
CA ALA A 308 -4.78 14.66 2.48
C ALA A 308 -3.86 13.47 2.84
N SER A 309 -4.23 12.64 3.80
CA SER A 309 -3.37 11.57 4.35
C SER A 309 -2.87 10.59 3.29
N VAL A 310 -3.72 10.19 2.37
CA VAL A 310 -3.36 9.25 1.29
C VAL A 310 -2.35 9.87 0.32
N TYR A 311 -2.49 11.15 0.01
CA TYR A 311 -1.56 11.87 -0.85
C TYR A 311 -0.21 12.10 -0.18
N THR A 312 -0.20 12.40 1.10
CA THR A 312 1.04 12.55 1.88
C THR A 312 1.84 11.25 1.89
N GLY A 313 1.20 10.13 2.18
CA GLY A 313 1.85 8.81 2.16
C GLY A 313 2.37 8.43 0.78
N MET A 314 1.60 8.66 -0.28
CA MET A 314 2.02 8.37 -1.64
C MET A 314 3.20 9.24 -2.07
N THR A 315 3.21 10.52 -1.71
CA THR A 315 4.33 11.43 -2.03
C THR A 315 5.63 10.98 -1.37
N ILE A 316 5.58 10.57 -0.11
CA ILE A 316 6.75 10.00 0.58
C ILE A 316 7.21 8.71 -0.12
N GLY A 317 6.28 7.87 -0.54
CA GLY A 317 6.59 6.66 -1.32
C GLY A 317 7.30 6.97 -2.64
N GLU A 318 6.81 7.94 -3.39
CA GLU A 318 7.45 8.40 -4.64
C GLU A 318 8.84 9.00 -4.39
N TYR A 319 9.05 9.67 -3.27
CA TYR A 319 10.35 10.18 -2.86
C TYR A 319 11.38 9.05 -2.66
N TYR A 320 11.03 8.02 -1.91
CA TYR A 320 11.90 6.86 -1.73
C TYR A 320 12.07 6.05 -3.02
N ARG A 321 11.07 5.99 -3.87
CA ARG A 321 11.18 5.38 -5.20
C ARG A 321 12.25 6.06 -6.06
N ALA A 322 12.37 7.37 -6.00
CA ALA A 322 13.40 8.12 -6.70
C ALA A 322 14.83 7.80 -6.24
N MET A 323 14.98 7.12 -5.10
CA MET A 323 16.27 6.61 -4.59
C MET A 323 16.60 5.20 -5.10
N GLY A 324 15.79 4.61 -5.97
CA GLY A 324 15.97 3.24 -6.46
C GLY A 324 15.50 2.17 -5.50
N LEU A 325 14.65 2.51 -4.52
CA LEU A 325 14.13 1.61 -3.51
C LEU A 325 12.79 0.99 -3.93
N LYS A 326 12.51 -0.18 -3.36
CA LYS A 326 11.21 -0.85 -3.44
C LYS A 326 10.34 -0.36 -2.30
N VAL A 327 9.26 0.35 -2.62
CA VAL A 327 8.34 0.90 -1.62
C VAL A 327 7.01 0.18 -1.70
N LEU A 328 6.48 -0.26 -0.57
CA LEU A 328 5.13 -0.77 -0.42
C LEU A 328 4.30 0.25 0.34
N VAL A 329 3.29 0.80 -0.33
CA VAL A 329 2.32 1.72 0.28
C VAL A 329 1.01 0.97 0.49
N MET A 330 0.54 0.92 1.73
CA MET A 330 -0.74 0.31 2.09
C MET A 330 -1.63 1.36 2.73
N ALA A 331 -2.90 1.35 2.33
CA ALA A 331 -3.91 2.25 2.89
C ALA A 331 -5.09 1.46 3.46
N ASP A 332 -5.42 1.73 4.71
CA ASP A 332 -6.58 1.18 5.40
C ASP A 332 -7.42 2.35 5.99
N SER A 333 -8.58 2.68 5.50
CA SER A 333 -9.27 2.10 4.34
C SER A 333 -9.52 3.23 3.31
N THR A 334 -9.39 2.93 2.05
CA THR A 334 -9.68 3.91 0.98
C THR A 334 -11.16 4.26 0.89
N SER A 335 -12.05 3.46 1.48
CA SER A 335 -13.47 3.81 1.65
C SER A 335 -13.65 5.07 2.49
N ARG A 336 -12.83 5.26 3.52
CA ARG A 336 -12.88 6.46 4.36
C ARG A 336 -12.36 7.70 3.63
N TRP A 337 -11.37 7.53 2.77
CA TRP A 337 -10.93 8.58 1.86
C TRP A 337 -12.06 8.99 0.89
N ALA A 338 -12.73 8.03 0.27
CA ALA A 338 -13.87 8.29 -0.60
C ALA A 338 -15.04 8.97 0.16
N GLN A 339 -15.29 8.58 1.41
CA GLN A 339 -16.26 9.29 2.26
C GLN A 339 -15.87 10.75 2.50
N ALA A 340 -14.59 11.04 2.71
CA ALA A 340 -14.11 12.41 2.83
C ALA A 340 -14.39 13.23 1.56
N LEU A 341 -14.13 12.66 0.38
CA LEU A 341 -14.45 13.27 -0.90
C LEU A 341 -15.97 13.54 -1.05
N ARG A 342 -16.79 12.59 -0.65
CA ARG A 342 -18.26 12.75 -0.64
C ARG A 342 -18.72 13.87 0.27
N GLU A 343 -18.21 13.94 1.48
CA GLU A 343 -18.56 15.01 2.43
C GLU A 343 -18.16 16.40 1.92
N MET A 344 -16.98 16.51 1.31
CA MET A 344 -16.52 17.77 0.73
C MET A 344 -17.39 18.22 -0.45
N SER A 345 -17.65 17.32 -1.40
CA SER A 345 -18.49 17.59 -2.57
C SER A 345 -19.92 18.00 -2.17
N ASN A 346 -20.52 17.29 -1.21
CA ASN A 346 -21.85 17.61 -0.72
C ASN A 346 -21.93 18.98 -0.03
N ARG A 347 -20.89 19.38 0.70
CA ARG A 347 -20.83 20.72 1.31
C ARG A 347 -20.64 21.84 0.31
N LEU A 348 -20.03 21.53 -0.84
CA LEU A 348 -19.90 22.48 -1.97
C LEU A 348 -21.14 22.53 -2.85
N GLU A 349 -22.18 21.75 -2.51
CA GLU A 349 -23.42 21.64 -3.29
C GLU A 349 -23.17 21.24 -4.76
N GLU A 350 -22.15 20.42 -4.99
CA GLU A 350 -21.86 19.86 -6.31
C GLU A 350 -22.94 18.83 -6.71
N LEU A 351 -23.12 18.66 -8.01
CA LEU A 351 -24.05 17.66 -8.51
C LEU A 351 -23.58 16.26 -8.07
N PRO A 352 -24.40 15.52 -7.31
CA PRO A 352 -24.01 14.20 -6.82
C PRO A 352 -24.03 13.15 -7.92
N GLY A 353 -23.08 12.25 -7.89
CA GLY A 353 -23.10 10.99 -8.61
C GLY A 353 -23.86 9.89 -7.85
N GLN A 354 -23.57 8.64 -8.17
CA GLN A 354 -24.18 7.49 -7.50
C GLN A 354 -23.84 7.50 -5.99
N ASP A 355 -24.82 7.21 -5.15
CA ASP A 355 -24.71 7.19 -3.68
C ASP A 355 -24.14 8.49 -3.08
N ALA A 356 -24.42 9.61 -3.74
CA ALA A 356 -23.96 10.95 -3.37
C ALA A 356 -22.42 11.13 -3.36
N PHE A 357 -21.67 10.26 -4.02
CA PHE A 357 -20.24 10.48 -4.28
C PHE A 357 -20.05 11.53 -5.39
N PRO A 358 -18.84 12.13 -5.48
CA PRO A 358 -18.51 13.00 -6.61
C PRO A 358 -18.69 12.28 -7.95
N MET A 359 -19.15 12.99 -8.98
CA MET A 359 -19.32 12.40 -10.32
C MET A 359 -18.01 11.89 -10.93
N ASP A 360 -16.90 12.48 -10.54
CA ASP A 360 -15.56 12.16 -11.01
C ASP A 360 -14.78 11.19 -10.07
N LEU A 361 -15.48 10.53 -9.14
CA LEU A 361 -14.86 9.60 -8.18
C LEU A 361 -13.94 8.57 -8.87
N SER A 362 -14.39 7.98 -9.97
CA SER A 362 -13.57 7.02 -10.73
C SER A 362 -12.28 7.64 -11.27
N ALA A 363 -12.32 8.89 -11.72
CA ALA A 363 -11.15 9.59 -12.21
C ALA A 363 -10.17 9.92 -11.07
N ILE A 364 -10.68 10.36 -9.92
CA ILE A 364 -9.87 10.67 -8.74
C ILE A 364 -9.13 9.41 -8.27
N ILE A 365 -9.84 8.30 -8.12
CA ILE A 365 -9.26 7.02 -7.71
C ILE A 365 -8.23 6.53 -8.73
N SER A 366 -8.56 6.58 -10.02
CA SER A 366 -7.67 6.16 -11.10
C SER A 366 -6.38 6.98 -11.15
N ASN A 367 -6.48 8.30 -11.00
CA ASN A 367 -5.33 9.19 -10.97
C ASN A 367 -4.43 8.92 -9.76
N PHE A 368 -5.01 8.63 -8.61
CA PHE A 368 -4.26 8.28 -7.41
C PHE A 368 -3.50 6.94 -7.61
N TYR A 369 -4.19 5.88 -8.05
CA TYR A 369 -3.57 4.57 -8.30
C TYR A 369 -2.50 4.63 -9.39
N SER A 370 -2.64 5.52 -10.38
CA SER A 370 -1.64 5.69 -11.44
C SER A 370 -0.30 6.23 -10.96
N ARG A 371 -0.23 6.78 -9.75
CA ARG A 371 1.02 7.24 -9.13
C ARG A 371 1.93 6.09 -8.73
N ALA A 372 1.37 4.92 -8.40
CA ALA A 372 2.14 3.71 -8.18
C ALA A 372 2.77 3.23 -9.50
N GLY A 373 3.90 2.58 -9.42
CA GLY A 373 4.54 2.00 -10.60
C GLY A 373 6.03 1.73 -10.43
N LEU A 374 6.53 0.91 -11.34
CA LEU A 374 7.94 0.69 -11.56
C LEU A 374 8.45 1.82 -12.46
N VAL A 375 9.55 2.46 -12.08
CA VAL A 375 10.16 3.54 -12.87
C VAL A 375 11.62 3.26 -13.13
N ARG A 376 12.11 3.75 -14.28
CA ARG A 376 13.53 3.78 -14.60
C ARG A 376 14.06 5.18 -14.33
N LEU A 377 15.07 5.25 -13.46
CA LEU A 377 15.71 6.49 -13.06
C LEU A 377 16.72 6.96 -14.12
N THR A 378 17.15 8.22 -14.01
CA THR A 378 18.12 8.84 -14.94
C THR A 378 19.47 8.13 -14.99
N ASN A 379 19.85 7.41 -13.93
CA ASN A 379 21.08 6.60 -13.86
C ASN A 379 20.89 5.15 -14.36
N GLY A 380 19.72 4.80 -14.90
CA GLY A 380 19.41 3.46 -15.40
C GLY A 380 18.94 2.46 -14.34
N GLN A 381 18.99 2.79 -13.06
CA GLN A 381 18.44 1.97 -11.99
C GLN A 381 16.91 2.05 -11.95
N THR A 382 16.27 1.07 -11.31
CA THR A 382 14.83 1.02 -11.14
C THR A 382 14.45 1.27 -9.70
N GLY A 383 13.33 1.94 -9.49
CA GLY A 383 12.64 2.07 -8.22
C GLY A 383 11.17 1.76 -8.40
N SER A 384 10.48 1.39 -7.34
CA SER A 384 9.08 1.01 -7.42
C SER A 384 8.25 1.51 -6.25
N VAL A 385 6.99 1.85 -6.53
CA VAL A 385 5.93 1.99 -5.55
C VAL A 385 4.86 0.98 -5.88
N THR A 386 4.66 0.04 -4.99
CA THR A 386 3.54 -0.91 -5.05
C THR A 386 2.46 -0.42 -4.10
N PHE A 387 1.24 -0.30 -4.58
CA PHE A 387 0.12 0.20 -3.77
C PHE A 387 -0.90 -0.92 -3.52
N LEU A 388 -1.27 -1.09 -2.25
CA LEU A 388 -2.28 -2.05 -1.81
C LEU A 388 -3.27 -1.33 -0.89
N GLY A 389 -4.45 -1.03 -1.42
CA GLY A 389 -5.54 -0.41 -0.65
C GLY A 389 -6.49 -1.45 -0.06
N THR A 390 -7.23 -1.07 0.98
CA THR A 390 -8.39 -1.82 1.43
C THR A 390 -9.66 -1.06 1.15
N VAL A 391 -10.74 -1.78 0.91
CA VAL A 391 -12.08 -1.23 0.76
C VAL A 391 -13.01 -1.96 1.71
N SER A 392 -13.82 -1.20 2.46
CA SER A 392 -14.82 -1.73 3.38
C SER A 392 -16.23 -1.41 2.82
N PRO A 393 -16.73 -2.23 1.89
CA PRO A 393 -18.04 -1.95 1.28
C PRO A 393 -19.16 -2.12 2.30
N ALA A 394 -20.09 -1.18 2.32
CA ALA A 394 -21.25 -1.24 3.20
C ALA A 394 -22.06 -2.51 2.94
N GLY A 395 -22.34 -3.28 4.00
CA GLY A 395 -23.06 -4.55 3.90
C GLY A 395 -22.38 -5.63 3.05
N GLY A 396 -21.07 -5.50 2.77
CA GLY A 396 -20.34 -6.44 1.92
C GLY A 396 -20.68 -6.33 0.42
N ASN A 397 -21.33 -5.25 -0.01
CA ASN A 397 -21.73 -5.07 -1.40
C ASN A 397 -20.57 -4.66 -2.29
N LEU A 398 -19.99 -5.61 -3.00
CA LEU A 398 -18.87 -5.37 -3.94
C LEU A 398 -19.24 -4.56 -5.19
N LYS A 399 -20.52 -4.21 -5.38
CA LYS A 399 -21.02 -3.39 -6.50
C LYS A 399 -21.20 -1.91 -6.11
N GLU A 400 -20.80 -1.53 -4.91
CA GLU A 400 -20.85 -0.13 -4.50
C GLU A 400 -19.83 0.74 -5.27
N PRO A 401 -20.06 2.08 -5.41
CA PRO A 401 -19.28 2.93 -6.30
C PRO A 401 -17.79 2.93 -6.07
N VAL A 402 -17.34 2.89 -4.80
CA VAL A 402 -15.91 2.91 -4.45
C VAL A 402 -15.22 1.63 -4.89
N THR A 403 -15.83 0.47 -4.62
CA THR A 403 -15.32 -0.84 -5.04
C THR A 403 -15.26 -0.95 -6.56
N GLU A 404 -16.31 -0.57 -7.26
CA GLU A 404 -16.36 -0.60 -8.74
C GLU A 404 -15.32 0.35 -9.38
N SER A 405 -15.16 1.54 -8.82
CA SER A 405 -14.14 2.49 -9.29
C SER A 405 -12.73 1.98 -9.05
N THR A 406 -12.51 1.35 -7.89
CA THR A 406 -11.19 0.77 -7.53
C THR A 406 -10.85 -0.44 -8.40
N LYS A 407 -11.83 -1.29 -8.73
CA LYS A 407 -11.64 -2.41 -9.69
C LYS A 407 -11.13 -1.95 -11.06
N LYS A 408 -11.58 -0.78 -11.53
CA LYS A 408 -11.11 -0.21 -12.79
C LYS A 408 -9.68 0.30 -12.72
N ALA A 409 -9.26 0.78 -11.55
CA ALA A 409 -7.94 1.37 -11.32
C ALA A 409 -6.87 0.32 -10.96
N ALA A 410 -7.21 -0.63 -10.07
CA ALA A 410 -6.29 -1.66 -9.59
C ALA A 410 -6.21 -2.86 -10.53
N ARG A 411 -5.06 -3.53 -10.57
CA ARG A 411 -4.83 -4.73 -11.39
C ARG A 411 -5.03 -6.02 -10.62
N CYS A 412 -4.95 -6.00 -9.29
CA CYS A 412 -5.20 -7.13 -8.42
C CYS A 412 -6.42 -6.89 -7.55
N PHE A 413 -7.19 -7.93 -7.35
CA PHE A 413 -8.40 -7.94 -6.54
C PHE A 413 -8.37 -9.14 -5.61
N TYR A 414 -8.30 -8.87 -4.31
CA TYR A 414 -8.22 -9.88 -3.25
C TYR A 414 -9.50 -9.83 -2.41
N ALA A 415 -10.59 -10.38 -2.92
CA ALA A 415 -11.88 -10.36 -2.25
C ALA A 415 -11.87 -11.20 -0.98
N LEU A 416 -12.10 -10.58 0.18
CA LEU A 416 -12.31 -11.31 1.42
C LEU A 416 -13.78 -11.69 1.55
N ALA A 417 -14.04 -12.98 1.71
CA ALA A 417 -15.38 -13.53 1.83
C ALA A 417 -15.75 -13.81 3.28
N GLN A 418 -16.92 -13.32 3.72
CA GLN A 418 -17.42 -13.57 5.07
C GLN A 418 -17.59 -15.06 5.36
N ALA A 419 -18.10 -15.83 4.38
CA ALA A 419 -18.27 -17.29 4.54
C ALA A 419 -16.97 -18.03 4.83
N ARG A 420 -15.84 -17.56 4.27
CA ARG A 420 -14.53 -18.14 4.57
C ARG A 420 -14.07 -17.77 5.99
N ALA A 421 -14.27 -16.53 6.40
CA ALA A 421 -13.98 -16.08 7.75
C ALA A 421 -14.82 -16.82 8.80
N ASP A 422 -16.11 -17.00 8.55
CA ASP A 422 -17.02 -17.74 9.43
C ASP A 422 -16.62 -19.21 9.57
N SER A 423 -16.10 -19.81 8.51
CA SER A 423 -15.53 -21.18 8.53
C SER A 423 -14.06 -21.24 8.97
N LYS A 424 -13.50 -20.13 9.46
CA LYS A 424 -12.11 -19.98 9.95
C LYS A 424 -11.05 -20.34 8.90
N ARG A 425 -11.34 -20.06 7.63
CA ARG A 425 -10.39 -20.24 6.52
C ARG A 425 -9.68 -18.90 6.26
N TYR A 426 -8.48 -18.76 6.82
CA TYR A 426 -7.68 -17.55 6.71
C TYR A 426 -6.38 -17.79 5.92
N PRO A 427 -5.90 -16.77 5.13
CA PRO A 427 -6.60 -15.53 4.81
C PRO A 427 -7.93 -15.81 4.08
N ALA A 428 -8.96 -15.03 4.38
CA ALA A 428 -10.30 -15.26 3.83
C ALA A 428 -10.47 -14.81 2.35
N ILE A 429 -9.39 -14.85 1.59
CA ILE A 429 -9.35 -14.50 0.17
C ILE A 429 -10.14 -15.53 -0.62
N ASP A 430 -11.21 -15.09 -1.30
CA ASP A 430 -11.97 -15.95 -2.18
C ASP A 430 -11.16 -16.29 -3.44
N PRO A 431 -10.87 -17.56 -3.71
CA PRO A 431 -10.01 -17.94 -4.84
C PRO A 431 -10.67 -17.78 -6.21
N LEU A 432 -12.00 -17.69 -6.26
CA LEU A 432 -12.76 -17.60 -7.51
C LEU A 432 -13.10 -16.16 -7.88
N ASP A 433 -13.45 -15.35 -6.87
CA ASP A 433 -13.74 -13.94 -7.08
C ASP A 433 -12.48 -13.08 -7.20
N SER A 434 -11.37 -13.54 -6.62
CA SER A 434 -10.10 -12.83 -6.67
C SER A 434 -9.36 -13.08 -7.97
N TYR A 435 -8.61 -12.07 -8.42
CA TYR A 435 -7.81 -12.18 -9.63
C TYR A 435 -6.55 -11.31 -9.58
N SER A 436 -5.60 -11.63 -10.45
CA SER A 436 -4.46 -10.79 -10.79
C SER A 436 -4.33 -10.67 -12.31
N LYS A 437 -4.50 -9.47 -12.83
CA LYS A 437 -4.30 -9.21 -14.27
C LYS A 437 -2.83 -9.29 -14.68
N TYR A 438 -1.91 -9.30 -13.72
CA TYR A 438 -0.48 -9.45 -14.01
C TYR A 438 -0.11 -10.81 -14.57
N LEU A 439 -0.92 -11.86 -14.33
CA LEU A 439 -0.74 -13.16 -14.97
C LEU A 439 -0.88 -13.12 -16.51
N GLU A 440 -1.57 -12.11 -17.03
CA GLU A 440 -1.74 -11.89 -18.48
C GLU A 440 -0.56 -11.14 -19.14
N TYR A 441 0.35 -10.57 -18.33
CA TYR A 441 1.49 -9.80 -18.83
C TYR A 441 2.60 -10.74 -19.30
N PRO A 442 3.06 -10.61 -20.57
CA PRO A 442 4.17 -11.42 -21.07
C PRO A 442 5.43 -11.29 -20.22
N GLU A 443 5.75 -10.09 -19.76
CA GLU A 443 6.92 -9.79 -18.94
C GLU A 443 6.89 -10.54 -17.60
N ILE A 444 5.72 -10.60 -16.96
CA ILE A 444 5.51 -11.34 -15.70
C ILE A 444 5.59 -12.85 -15.96
N ARG A 445 5.02 -13.34 -17.07
CA ARG A 445 5.13 -14.76 -17.45
C ARG A 445 6.58 -15.17 -17.65
N GLU A 446 7.36 -14.38 -18.37
CA GLU A 446 8.80 -14.62 -18.58
C GLU A 446 9.56 -14.63 -17.25
N TYR A 447 9.26 -13.69 -16.36
CA TYR A 447 9.85 -13.65 -15.02
C TYR A 447 9.54 -14.92 -14.21
N LEU A 448 8.28 -15.33 -14.17
CA LEU A 448 7.84 -16.52 -13.44
C LEU A 448 8.44 -17.80 -14.02
N ASP A 449 8.51 -17.91 -15.34
CA ASP A 449 9.16 -19.05 -16.04
C ASP A 449 10.65 -19.14 -15.72
N ALA A 450 11.33 -18.01 -15.59
CA ALA A 450 12.76 -17.96 -15.30
C ALA A 450 13.09 -18.20 -13.81
N HIS A 451 12.26 -17.68 -12.89
CA HIS A 451 12.57 -17.67 -11.45
C HIS A 451 11.86 -18.77 -10.66
N ILE A 452 10.69 -19.21 -11.10
CA ILE A 452 9.95 -20.27 -10.44
C ILE A 452 10.06 -21.57 -11.24
N GLY A 453 9.57 -21.59 -12.47
CA GLY A 453 9.62 -22.77 -13.33
C GLY A 453 8.78 -22.59 -14.58
N LYS A 454 9.25 -23.21 -15.67
CA LYS A 454 8.58 -23.15 -16.96
C LYS A 454 7.15 -23.66 -16.88
N GLY A 455 6.21 -22.89 -17.44
CA GLY A 455 4.79 -23.26 -17.44
C GLY A 455 4.07 -22.91 -16.12
N TRP A 456 4.67 -22.11 -15.24
CA TRP A 456 4.08 -21.77 -13.95
C TRP A 456 2.68 -21.16 -14.05
N VAL A 457 2.49 -20.20 -14.96
CA VAL A 457 1.19 -19.53 -15.15
C VAL A 457 0.11 -20.54 -15.60
N ASP A 458 0.46 -21.48 -16.44
CA ASP A 458 -0.46 -22.52 -16.88
C ASP A 458 -0.85 -23.45 -15.72
N ASN A 459 0.09 -23.76 -14.83
CA ASN A 459 -0.19 -24.48 -13.57
C ASN A 459 -1.13 -23.69 -12.65
N VAL A 460 -0.97 -22.39 -12.54
CA VAL A 460 -1.86 -21.53 -11.75
C VAL A 460 -3.29 -21.57 -12.30
N TYR A 461 -3.45 -21.47 -13.62
CA TYR A 461 -4.78 -21.60 -14.24
C TYR A 461 -5.39 -23.00 -14.08
N ALA A 462 -4.56 -24.05 -14.15
CA ALA A 462 -5.00 -25.40 -13.85
C ALA A 462 -5.50 -25.53 -12.41
N GLY A 463 -4.79 -24.97 -11.44
CA GLY A 463 -5.22 -24.92 -10.05
C GLY A 463 -6.54 -24.17 -9.86
N LYS A 464 -6.70 -23.01 -10.48
CA LYS A 464 -7.96 -22.26 -10.46
C LYS A 464 -9.13 -23.05 -11.06
N THR A 465 -8.89 -23.77 -12.14
CA THR A 465 -9.89 -24.64 -12.77
C THR A 465 -10.32 -25.76 -11.84
N LEU A 466 -9.37 -26.38 -11.12
CA LEU A 466 -9.67 -27.42 -10.13
C LEU A 466 -10.55 -26.88 -8.99
N VAL A 467 -10.25 -25.68 -8.49
CA VAL A 467 -11.07 -25.02 -7.46
C VAL A 467 -12.48 -24.73 -7.97
N GLN A 468 -12.62 -24.25 -9.19
CA GLN A 468 -13.92 -24.02 -9.81
C GLN A 468 -14.74 -25.31 -9.93
N ARG A 469 -14.14 -26.37 -10.45
CA ARG A 469 -14.80 -27.70 -10.58
C ARG A 469 -15.18 -28.28 -9.23
N GLY A 470 -14.36 -28.06 -8.20
CA GLY A 470 -14.66 -28.47 -6.84
C GLY A 470 -15.86 -27.75 -6.25
N LYS A 471 -16.01 -26.47 -6.52
CA LYS A 471 -17.21 -25.70 -6.13
C LYS A 471 -18.46 -26.23 -6.81
N GLU A 472 -18.41 -26.45 -8.13
CA GLU A 472 -19.52 -27.01 -8.90
C GLU A 472 -19.92 -28.42 -8.37
N ALA A 473 -18.94 -29.25 -8.04
CA ALA A 473 -19.18 -30.54 -7.44
C ALA A 473 -19.84 -30.44 -6.05
N ASN A 474 -19.35 -29.51 -5.21
CA ASN A 474 -19.95 -29.27 -3.89
C ASN A 474 -21.40 -28.79 -3.98
N ASP A 475 -21.72 -27.93 -4.94
CA ASP A 475 -23.09 -27.45 -5.19
C ASP A 475 -24.01 -28.62 -5.56
N GLN A 476 -23.56 -29.57 -6.37
CA GLN A 476 -24.31 -30.78 -6.71
C GLN A 476 -24.49 -31.70 -5.50
N ILE A 477 -23.43 -31.90 -4.69
CA ILE A 477 -23.51 -32.70 -3.46
C ILE A 477 -24.52 -32.10 -2.48
N ASN A 478 -24.52 -30.78 -2.32
CA ASN A 478 -25.45 -30.08 -1.44
C ASN A 478 -26.91 -30.18 -1.88
N ILE A 479 -27.16 -30.30 -3.18
CA ILE A 479 -28.53 -30.42 -3.74
C ILE A 479 -29.03 -31.87 -3.68
N LEU A 480 -28.18 -32.84 -4.04
CA LEU A 480 -28.59 -34.23 -4.23
C LEU A 480 -28.26 -35.16 -3.04
N GLY A 481 -27.43 -34.70 -2.11
CA GLY A 481 -26.88 -35.49 -1.00
C GLY A 481 -25.67 -36.33 -1.41
N ASP A 482 -24.94 -36.83 -0.41
CA ASP A 482 -23.70 -37.58 -0.61
C ASP A 482 -23.90 -38.84 -1.44
N ASP A 483 -25.00 -39.59 -1.21
CA ASP A 483 -25.34 -40.81 -1.94
C ASP A 483 -25.98 -40.54 -3.30
N GLY A 484 -26.39 -39.30 -3.56
CA GLY A 484 -27.11 -38.89 -4.75
C GLY A 484 -26.20 -38.55 -5.95
N VAL A 485 -24.90 -38.52 -5.75
CA VAL A 485 -23.91 -38.13 -6.78
C VAL A 485 -22.85 -39.25 -6.93
N PRO A 486 -22.26 -39.43 -8.13
CA PRO A 486 -21.13 -40.33 -8.34
C PRO A 486 -19.91 -39.96 -7.47
N VAL A 487 -19.09 -40.93 -7.10
CA VAL A 487 -17.86 -40.71 -6.29
C VAL A 487 -16.90 -39.72 -6.92
N GLU A 488 -16.90 -39.61 -8.23
CA GLU A 488 -16.08 -38.61 -8.97
C GLU A 488 -16.37 -37.15 -8.57
N TYR A 489 -17.61 -36.83 -8.14
CA TYR A 489 -17.95 -35.50 -7.65
C TYR A 489 -17.31 -35.26 -6.28
N HIS A 490 -17.27 -36.27 -5.41
CA HIS A 490 -16.58 -36.21 -4.14
C HIS A 490 -15.06 -36.04 -4.34
N GLU A 491 -14.49 -36.78 -5.30
CA GLU A 491 -13.06 -36.63 -5.65
C GLU A 491 -12.74 -35.21 -6.13
N ARG A 492 -13.57 -34.62 -7.01
CA ARG A 492 -13.39 -33.23 -7.47
C ARG A 492 -13.48 -32.23 -6.33
N PHE A 493 -14.46 -32.40 -5.45
CA PHE A 493 -14.61 -31.58 -4.25
C PHE A 493 -13.37 -31.67 -3.35
N TRP A 494 -12.90 -32.87 -3.04
CA TRP A 494 -11.75 -33.05 -2.15
C TRP A 494 -10.43 -32.61 -2.76
N LYS A 495 -10.25 -32.71 -4.05
CA LYS A 495 -9.09 -32.14 -4.75
C LYS A 495 -9.07 -30.60 -4.63
N SER A 496 -10.21 -29.96 -4.72
CA SER A 496 -10.35 -28.54 -4.45
C SER A 496 -10.07 -28.19 -2.99
N GLU A 497 -10.58 -28.99 -2.03
CA GLU A 497 -10.30 -28.81 -0.61
C GLU A 497 -8.80 -29.00 -0.29
N LEU A 498 -8.12 -29.90 -0.98
CA LEU A 498 -6.67 -30.07 -0.85
C LEU A 498 -5.92 -28.78 -1.23
N ILE A 499 -6.28 -28.16 -2.34
CA ILE A 499 -5.70 -26.87 -2.74
C ILE A 499 -6.03 -25.79 -1.72
N ASP A 500 -7.28 -25.74 -1.25
CA ASP A 500 -7.71 -24.72 -0.30
C ASP A 500 -6.95 -24.83 1.04
N PHE A 501 -6.94 -26.00 1.65
CA PHE A 501 -6.29 -26.21 2.96
C PHE A 501 -4.77 -26.12 2.93
N VAL A 502 -4.14 -26.49 1.83
CA VAL A 502 -2.67 -26.55 1.75
C VAL A 502 -2.06 -25.27 1.21
N ILE A 503 -2.68 -24.68 0.20
CA ILE A 503 -2.12 -23.51 -0.52
C ILE A 503 -2.82 -22.21 -0.10
N LEU A 504 -4.15 -22.18 -0.11
CA LEU A 504 -4.91 -20.94 0.09
C LEU A 504 -5.04 -20.53 1.55
N GLN A 505 -4.99 -21.49 2.48
CA GLN A 505 -4.99 -21.19 3.91
C GLN A 505 -3.56 -21.13 4.45
N GLN A 506 -3.32 -20.18 5.33
CA GLN A 506 -2.01 -19.93 5.94
C GLN A 506 -2.20 -19.29 7.30
N ASP A 507 -1.46 -19.79 8.30
CA ASP A 507 -1.51 -19.24 9.65
C ASP A 507 -0.56 -18.03 9.77
N ALA A 508 -1.13 -16.85 9.86
CA ALA A 508 -0.38 -15.60 9.98
C ALA A 508 0.30 -15.43 11.36
N PHE A 509 -0.08 -16.25 12.35
CA PHE A 509 0.45 -16.19 13.71
C PHE A 509 1.50 -17.26 14.02
N ASP A 510 1.70 -18.21 13.12
CA ASP A 510 2.77 -19.20 13.23
C ASP A 510 4.04 -18.68 12.52
N ASP A 511 5.18 -18.72 13.21
CA ASP A 511 6.43 -18.14 12.69
C ASP A 511 6.96 -18.87 11.44
N ILE A 512 6.61 -20.13 11.27
CA ILE A 512 7.05 -20.95 10.12
C ILE A 512 6.07 -20.80 8.96
N ASP A 513 4.78 -21.02 9.21
CA ASP A 513 3.77 -21.00 8.15
C ASP A 513 3.53 -19.59 7.61
N ALA A 514 3.64 -18.55 8.45
CA ALA A 514 3.47 -17.16 8.04
C ALA A 514 4.51 -16.70 7.01
N ASN A 515 5.70 -17.30 7.00
CA ASN A 515 6.78 -16.98 6.07
C ASN A 515 7.01 -18.14 5.10
N CYS A 516 6.33 -18.12 3.96
CA CYS A 516 6.46 -19.14 2.94
C CYS A 516 7.27 -18.60 1.74
N PRO A 517 8.58 -18.92 1.65
CA PRO A 517 9.40 -18.53 0.52
C PRO A 517 8.87 -19.08 -0.80
N LEU A 518 9.14 -18.39 -1.90
CA LEU A 518 8.63 -18.74 -3.22
C LEU A 518 9.03 -20.16 -3.68
N GLU A 519 10.24 -20.60 -3.34
CA GLU A 519 10.70 -21.98 -3.61
C GLU A 519 9.86 -23.04 -2.89
N ARG A 520 9.49 -22.76 -1.64
CA ARG A 520 8.59 -23.64 -0.87
C ARG A 520 7.19 -23.65 -1.46
N GLN A 521 6.67 -22.47 -1.84
CA GLN A 521 5.37 -22.35 -2.51
C GLN A 521 5.34 -23.18 -3.79
N LYS A 522 6.38 -23.09 -4.60
CA LYS A 522 6.55 -23.86 -5.83
C LYS A 522 6.44 -25.34 -5.55
N MET A 523 7.28 -25.85 -4.67
CA MET A 523 7.32 -27.29 -4.40
C MET A 523 5.98 -27.82 -3.90
N MET A 524 5.35 -27.10 -2.96
CA MET A 524 4.06 -27.52 -2.41
C MET A 524 2.95 -27.48 -3.45
N PHE A 525 2.91 -26.45 -4.28
CA PHE A 525 1.91 -26.32 -5.33
C PHE A 525 2.07 -27.40 -6.41
N GLU A 526 3.31 -27.67 -6.83
CA GLU A 526 3.60 -28.76 -7.78
C GLU A 526 3.20 -30.13 -7.21
N MET A 527 3.49 -30.41 -5.93
CA MET A 527 3.04 -31.65 -5.27
C MET A 527 1.51 -31.78 -5.24
N VAL A 528 0.81 -30.71 -4.87
CA VAL A 528 -0.65 -30.72 -4.81
C VAL A 528 -1.25 -30.90 -6.20
N LEU A 529 -0.75 -30.21 -7.21
CA LEU A 529 -1.21 -30.37 -8.60
C LEU A 529 -0.94 -31.76 -9.15
N ASP A 530 0.24 -32.34 -8.86
CA ASP A 530 0.56 -33.70 -9.29
C ASP A 530 -0.44 -34.72 -8.70
N ILE A 531 -0.79 -34.58 -7.41
CA ILE A 531 -1.81 -35.41 -6.77
C ILE A 531 -3.18 -35.17 -7.40
N CYS A 532 -3.57 -33.93 -7.64
CA CYS A 532 -4.86 -33.61 -8.24
C CYS A 532 -5.01 -34.13 -9.69
N ASN A 533 -3.91 -34.27 -10.41
CA ASN A 533 -3.89 -34.82 -11.77
C ASN A 533 -3.93 -36.33 -11.83
N LYS A 534 -3.71 -37.02 -10.70
CA LYS A 534 -3.84 -38.50 -10.62
C LYS A 534 -5.31 -38.88 -10.57
N THR A 535 -5.60 -40.03 -11.12
CA THR A 535 -6.93 -40.67 -11.03
C THR A 535 -6.85 -41.75 -9.97
N PHE A 536 -7.75 -41.70 -9.00
CA PHE A 536 -7.86 -42.66 -7.92
C PHE A 536 -9.11 -43.53 -8.12
N ASP A 537 -9.03 -44.75 -7.67
CA ASP A 537 -10.19 -45.66 -7.60
C ASP A 537 -10.64 -45.74 -6.13
N PHE A 538 -11.83 -45.20 -5.84
CA PHE A 538 -12.43 -45.23 -4.51
C PHE A 538 -13.70 -46.08 -4.56
N ALA A 539 -13.86 -46.94 -3.57
CA ALA A 539 -15.05 -47.80 -3.44
C ALA A 539 -16.33 -46.98 -3.20
N ASP A 540 -16.22 -45.91 -2.41
CA ASP A 540 -17.31 -45.04 -2.03
C ASP A 540 -16.81 -43.65 -1.63
N PHE A 541 -17.73 -42.73 -1.30
CA PHE A 541 -17.41 -41.39 -0.89
C PHE A 541 -16.76 -41.33 0.51
N GLU A 542 -16.98 -42.31 1.37
CA GLU A 542 -16.37 -42.36 2.70
C GLU A 542 -14.87 -42.65 2.59
N GLU A 543 -14.48 -43.62 1.74
CA GLU A 543 -13.07 -43.91 1.45
C GLU A 543 -12.36 -42.68 0.85
N CYS A 544 -13.00 -42.04 -0.12
CA CYS A 544 -12.49 -40.81 -0.73
C CYS A 544 -12.27 -39.69 0.32
N SER A 545 -13.27 -39.44 1.15
CA SER A 545 -13.20 -38.45 2.22
C SER A 545 -12.09 -38.77 3.23
N LYS A 546 -11.96 -40.00 3.65
CA LYS A 546 -10.93 -40.45 4.61
C LYS A 546 -9.51 -40.25 4.05
N PHE A 547 -9.30 -40.66 2.81
CA PHE A 547 -8.02 -40.47 2.11
C PHE A 547 -7.60 -39.03 2.08
N PHE A 548 -8.44 -38.15 1.56
CA PHE A 548 -8.11 -36.72 1.43
C PHE A 548 -7.98 -35.99 2.77
N LYS A 549 -8.78 -36.34 3.78
CA LYS A 549 -8.63 -35.81 5.14
C LYS A 549 -7.28 -36.15 5.74
N THR A 550 -6.82 -37.41 5.57
CA THR A 550 -5.51 -37.84 6.03
C THR A 550 -4.40 -37.09 5.29
N LEU A 551 -4.53 -36.98 3.97
CA LEU A 551 -3.59 -36.28 3.12
C LEU A 551 -3.48 -34.78 3.48
N ILE A 552 -4.59 -34.09 3.65
CA ILE A 552 -4.66 -32.70 4.07
C ILE A 552 -3.98 -32.52 5.44
N ASN A 553 -4.22 -33.42 6.37
CA ASN A 553 -3.61 -33.32 7.69
C ASN A 553 -2.07 -33.44 7.62
N LEU A 554 -1.54 -34.35 6.81
CA LEU A 554 -0.10 -34.49 6.59
C LEU A 554 0.51 -33.23 5.98
N PHE A 555 -0.13 -32.64 4.96
CA PHE A 555 0.31 -31.38 4.35
C PHE A 555 0.27 -30.22 5.35
N ARG A 556 -0.77 -30.14 6.18
CA ARG A 556 -0.86 -29.11 7.21
C ARG A 556 0.27 -29.23 8.24
N GLN A 557 0.58 -30.44 8.67
CA GLN A 557 1.74 -30.67 9.55
C GLN A 557 3.06 -30.29 8.87
N MET A 558 3.19 -30.58 7.58
CA MET A 558 4.34 -30.17 6.79
C MET A 558 4.45 -28.64 6.69
N ASN A 559 3.34 -27.89 6.62
CA ASN A 559 3.33 -26.44 6.61
C ASN A 559 3.91 -25.82 7.90
N TYR A 560 3.74 -26.48 9.04
CA TYR A 560 4.31 -26.06 10.33
C TYR A 560 5.75 -26.57 10.57
N ALA A 561 6.32 -27.35 9.66
CA ALA A 561 7.70 -27.79 9.74
C ALA A 561 8.64 -26.80 9.04
N GLU A 562 9.82 -26.58 9.61
CA GLU A 562 10.84 -25.72 8.99
C GLU A 562 11.21 -26.22 7.59
N TRP A 563 11.35 -25.27 6.66
CA TRP A 563 11.72 -25.56 5.28
C TRP A 563 13.02 -26.35 5.19
N GLN A 564 13.01 -27.46 4.45
CA GLN A 564 14.15 -28.38 4.26
C GLN A 564 14.64 -29.10 5.53
N SER A 565 13.88 -29.08 6.63
CA SER A 565 14.20 -29.86 7.82
C SER A 565 13.96 -31.36 7.62
N GLU A 566 14.54 -32.20 8.49
CA GLU A 566 14.27 -33.64 8.52
C GLU A 566 12.78 -33.94 8.72
N LYS A 567 12.11 -33.16 9.58
CA LYS A 567 10.68 -33.28 9.85
C LYS A 567 9.84 -32.95 8.61
N PHE A 568 10.24 -31.94 7.85
CA PHE A 568 9.61 -31.62 6.58
C PHE A 568 9.77 -32.76 5.56
N ALA A 569 10.96 -33.33 5.44
CA ALA A 569 11.23 -34.46 4.56
C ALA A 569 10.45 -35.70 4.96
N ASP A 570 10.29 -35.95 6.26
CA ASP A 570 9.50 -37.07 6.77
C ASP A 570 8.02 -36.98 6.40
N TYR A 571 7.40 -35.80 6.60
CA TYR A 571 6.01 -35.59 6.16
C TYR A 571 5.86 -35.75 4.65
N ARG A 572 6.80 -35.25 3.86
CA ARG A 572 6.82 -35.43 2.42
C ARG A 572 6.81 -36.94 2.06
N SER A 573 7.67 -37.73 2.69
CA SER A 573 7.74 -39.17 2.46
C SER A 573 6.44 -39.89 2.85
N GLN A 574 5.80 -39.47 3.95
CA GLN A 574 4.51 -40.02 4.37
C GLN A 574 3.39 -39.70 3.36
N ILE A 575 3.39 -38.46 2.80
CA ILE A 575 2.45 -38.06 1.76
C ILE A 575 2.63 -38.92 0.50
N GLU A 576 3.87 -39.07 0.03
CA GLU A 576 4.19 -39.87 -1.14
C GLU A 576 3.79 -41.35 -0.94
N ALA A 577 4.05 -41.90 0.25
CA ALA A 577 3.65 -43.29 0.60
C ALA A 577 2.12 -43.47 0.59
N LEU A 578 1.38 -42.53 1.19
CA LEU A 578 -0.10 -42.57 1.22
C LEU A 578 -0.70 -42.54 -0.18
N VAL A 579 -0.19 -41.62 -1.03
CA VAL A 579 -0.64 -41.50 -2.42
C VAL A 579 -0.37 -42.74 -3.23
N ASN A 580 0.85 -43.33 -3.09
CA ASN A 580 1.23 -44.55 -3.80
C ASN A 580 0.41 -45.77 -3.31
N GLU A 581 0.11 -45.86 -2.03
CA GLU A 581 -0.76 -46.92 -1.49
C GLU A 581 -2.16 -46.87 -2.14
N GLN A 582 -2.76 -45.67 -2.26
CA GLN A 582 -4.09 -45.52 -2.87
C GLN A 582 -4.08 -45.80 -4.38
N LEU A 583 -2.99 -45.43 -5.09
CA LEU A 583 -2.86 -45.71 -6.52
C LEU A 583 -2.69 -47.20 -6.85
N ASN A 584 -2.21 -47.99 -5.89
CA ASN A 584 -1.98 -49.43 -6.06
C ASN A 584 -3.16 -50.30 -5.62
N LYS A 585 -4.25 -49.69 -5.11
CA LYS A 585 -5.51 -50.40 -4.82
C LYS A 585 -6.29 -50.64 -6.11
#